data_b2bca0c9b3837127b1f2fac4f6afe66a
#
_entry.id   b2bca0c9b3837127b1f2fac4f6afe66a
#
_cell.length_a   1.000
_cell.length_b   1.000
_cell.length_c   1.000
_cell.angle_alpha   90.00
_cell.angle_beta   90.00
_cell.angle_gamma   90.00
#
_symmetry.space_group_name_H-M   'P 1'
#
loop_
_entity.id
_entity.type
_entity.pdbx_description
1 polymer ?
#
loop_
_entity_poly.entity_id
_entity_poly.type
_entity_poly.pdbx_seq_one_letter_code
_entity_poly.pdbx_strand_id
1 'polypeptide(L)'
;MPVTKYVARWLARAEEDLQVAELLIKENRSANTICLHSHQSVEKYLKGFLAYHEKHIRKIHELNMIVAECSKIDASFAELHDDAVTLNAFYTPARYPADMPDFTMKDAKKACEAAQRIEKFVLSKF
;
A
#
# COMPACT_ATOMS: atom_id res chain seq x y z
N MET A 1 -3.97 15.13 17.49
CA MET A 1 -2.54 15.35 17.28
C MET A 1 -2.33 16.01 15.92
N PRO A 2 -1.42 16.96 15.80
CA PRO A 2 -1.12 17.55 14.51
C PRO A 2 -0.31 16.57 13.64
N VAL A 3 -0.47 16.67 12.33
CA VAL A 3 0.33 15.92 11.37
C VAL A 3 1.68 16.64 11.21
N THR A 4 2.76 15.96 11.58
CA THR A 4 4.11 16.52 11.44
C THR A 4 4.56 16.49 10.00
N LYS A 5 5.67 17.23 9.69
CA LYS A 5 6.28 17.17 8.35
C LYS A 5 6.72 15.75 7.99
N TYR A 6 7.22 15.00 8.97
CA TYR A 6 7.66 13.62 8.76
C TYR A 6 6.46 12.73 8.34
N VAL A 7 5.36 12.83 9.05
CA VAL A 7 4.13 12.07 8.72
C VAL A 7 3.60 12.50 7.35
N ALA A 8 3.55 13.81 7.10
CA ALA A 8 3.07 14.34 5.81
C ALA A 8 3.89 13.81 4.64
N ARG A 9 5.20 13.60 4.82
CA ARG A 9 6.05 13.03 3.77
C ARG A 9 5.70 11.58 3.47
N TRP A 10 5.40 10.77 4.50
CA TRP A 10 4.92 9.41 4.27
C TRP A 10 3.65 9.40 3.42
N LEU A 11 2.69 10.25 3.79
CA LEU A 11 1.40 10.32 3.09
C LEU A 11 1.54 10.84 1.67
N ALA A 12 2.39 11.85 1.46
CA ALA A 12 2.63 12.41 0.12
C ALA A 12 3.26 11.39 -0.82
N ARG A 13 4.22 10.61 -0.33
CA ARG A 13 4.85 9.56 -1.13
C ARG A 13 3.91 8.40 -1.40
N ALA A 14 3.05 8.06 -0.43
CA ALA A 14 2.02 7.05 -0.63
C ALA A 14 1.05 7.48 -1.73
N GLU A 15 0.62 8.74 -1.70
CA GLU A 15 -0.28 9.30 -2.71
C GLU A 15 0.36 9.29 -4.10
N GLU A 16 1.64 9.67 -4.19
CA GLU A 16 2.36 9.66 -5.46
C GLU A 16 2.41 8.26 -6.08
N ASP A 17 2.71 7.24 -5.28
CA ASP A 17 2.72 5.85 -5.76
C ASP A 17 1.35 5.44 -6.29
N LEU A 18 0.28 5.79 -5.60
CA LEU A 18 -1.07 5.43 -6.04
C LEU A 18 -1.47 6.18 -7.30
N GLN A 19 -1.09 7.46 -7.43
CA GLN A 19 -1.33 8.24 -8.63
C GLN A 19 -0.65 7.63 -9.86
N VAL A 20 0.57 7.10 -9.70
CA VAL A 20 1.27 6.39 -10.78
C VAL A 20 0.48 5.15 -11.19
N ALA A 21 0.02 4.36 -10.23
CA ALA A 21 -0.78 3.17 -10.51
C ALA A 21 -2.08 3.53 -11.26
N GLU A 22 -2.77 4.55 -10.79
CA GLU A 22 -4.02 5.00 -11.40
C GLU A 22 -3.83 5.52 -12.82
N LEU A 23 -2.75 6.26 -13.06
CA LEU A 23 -2.41 6.76 -14.38
C LEU A 23 -2.14 5.61 -15.36
N LEU A 24 -1.36 4.62 -14.93
CA LEU A 24 -1.04 3.48 -15.78
C LEU A 24 -2.26 2.60 -16.07
N ILE A 25 -3.20 2.48 -15.14
CA ILE A 25 -4.48 1.82 -15.39
C ILE A 25 -5.25 2.54 -16.47
N LYS A 26 -5.32 3.87 -16.38
CA LYS A 26 -6.00 4.69 -17.37
C LYS A 26 -5.40 4.52 -18.76
N GLU A 27 -4.07 4.37 -18.82
CA GLU A 27 -3.35 4.13 -20.07
C GLU A 27 -3.36 2.66 -20.51
N ASN A 28 -3.90 1.78 -19.69
CA ASN A 28 -4.01 0.34 -19.93
C ASN A 28 -2.65 -0.31 -20.27
N ARG A 29 -1.64 -0.07 -19.43
CA ARG A 29 -0.29 -0.57 -19.66
C ARG A 29 0.46 -0.82 -18.34
N SER A 30 1.53 -1.62 -18.43
CA SER A 30 2.50 -1.83 -17.35
C SER A 30 1.89 -2.45 -16.09
N ALA A 31 1.21 -3.59 -16.25
CA ALA A 31 0.54 -4.28 -15.15
C ALA A 31 1.46 -4.54 -13.94
N ASN A 32 2.70 -4.99 -14.18
CA ASN A 32 3.64 -5.26 -13.08
C ASN A 32 3.97 -3.98 -12.29
N THR A 33 4.13 -2.87 -12.99
CA THR A 33 4.42 -1.58 -12.36
C THR A 33 3.23 -1.09 -11.55
N ILE A 34 2.01 -1.28 -12.05
CA ILE A 34 0.79 -0.94 -11.30
C ILE A 34 0.74 -1.74 -10.00
N CYS A 35 1.00 -3.05 -10.05
CA CYS A 35 1.00 -3.91 -8.87
C CYS A 35 2.05 -3.46 -7.86
N LEU A 36 3.26 -3.15 -8.33
CA LEU A 36 4.35 -2.71 -7.47
C LEU A 36 4.01 -1.39 -6.76
N HIS A 37 3.56 -0.38 -7.52
CA HIS A 37 3.23 0.92 -6.94
C HIS A 37 2.01 0.87 -6.03
N SER A 38 1.03 0.01 -6.33
CA SER A 38 -0.11 -0.22 -5.44
C SER A 38 0.34 -0.77 -4.09
N HIS A 39 1.24 -1.74 -4.09
CA HIS A 39 1.82 -2.30 -2.87
C HIS A 39 2.60 -1.24 -2.10
N GLN A 40 3.48 -0.51 -2.78
CA GLN A 40 4.30 0.52 -2.15
C GLN A 40 3.47 1.66 -1.57
N SER A 41 2.39 2.03 -2.24
CA SER A 41 1.48 3.06 -1.73
C SER A 41 0.90 2.64 -0.38
N VAL A 42 0.38 1.42 -0.30
CA VAL A 42 -0.21 0.89 0.94
C VAL A 42 0.82 0.80 2.06
N GLU A 43 2.01 0.31 1.75
CA GLU A 43 3.10 0.25 2.73
C GLU A 43 3.33 1.62 3.36
N LYS A 44 3.39 2.66 2.53
CA LYS A 44 3.65 4.03 2.99
C LYS A 44 2.48 4.63 3.76
N TYR A 45 1.24 4.36 3.35
CA TYR A 45 0.07 4.81 4.11
C TYR A 45 0.05 4.19 5.51
N LEU A 46 0.29 2.90 5.61
CA LEU A 46 0.31 2.21 6.90
C LEU A 46 1.46 2.71 7.78
N LYS A 47 2.65 2.88 7.20
CA LYS A 47 3.79 3.43 7.94
C LYS A 47 3.57 4.88 8.35
N GLY A 48 2.86 5.65 7.54
CA GLY A 48 2.45 7.01 7.89
C GLY A 48 1.56 7.04 9.14
N PHE A 49 0.62 6.09 9.24
CA PHE A 49 -0.21 5.96 10.43
C PHE A 49 0.63 5.62 11.67
N LEU A 50 1.57 4.68 11.54
CA LEU A 50 2.48 4.34 12.64
C LEU A 50 3.33 5.54 13.07
N ALA A 51 3.85 6.28 12.10
CA ALA A 51 4.62 7.50 12.38
C ALA A 51 3.78 8.56 13.08
N TYR A 52 2.51 8.69 12.71
CA TYR A 52 1.57 9.59 13.35
C TYR A 52 1.40 9.29 14.85
N HIS A 53 1.50 8.02 15.21
CA HIS A 53 1.44 7.57 16.60
C HIS A 53 2.83 7.38 17.23
N GLU A 54 3.85 7.97 16.61
CA GLU A 54 5.23 8.00 17.11
C GLU A 54 5.84 6.61 17.33
N LYS A 55 5.43 5.64 16.49
CA LYS A 55 6.00 4.30 16.54
C LYS A 55 7.24 4.22 15.67
N HIS A 56 8.19 3.36 16.08
CA HIS A 56 9.37 3.08 15.29
C HIS A 56 8.96 2.40 13.97
N ILE A 57 9.50 2.89 12.85
CA ILE A 57 9.20 2.35 11.53
C ILE A 57 10.21 1.26 11.20
N ARG A 58 9.75 0.03 11.15
CA ARG A 58 10.57 -1.11 10.77
C ARG A 58 10.67 -1.23 9.26
N LYS A 59 11.77 -1.83 8.78
CA LYS A 59 11.95 -2.13 7.36
C LYS A 59 11.23 -3.44 7.01
N ILE A 60 9.92 -3.44 7.16
CA ILE A 60 9.05 -4.58 6.82
C ILE A 60 8.27 -4.21 5.56
N HIS A 61 8.16 -5.15 4.62
CA HIS A 61 7.43 -4.95 3.36
C HIS A 61 6.18 -5.83 3.27
N GLU A 62 6.01 -6.79 4.17
CA GLU A 62 4.82 -7.62 4.22
C GLU A 62 3.67 -6.84 4.84
N LEU A 63 2.68 -6.50 4.03
CA LEU A 63 1.61 -5.59 4.42
C LEU A 63 0.75 -6.12 5.57
N ASN A 64 0.50 -7.42 5.61
CA ASN A 64 -0.27 -8.02 6.71
C ASN A 64 0.42 -7.84 8.06
N MET A 65 1.76 -7.84 8.09
CA MET A 65 2.52 -7.61 9.32
C MET A 65 2.42 -6.14 9.75
N ILE A 66 2.44 -5.21 8.79
CA ILE A 66 2.29 -3.78 9.08
C ILE A 66 0.87 -3.50 9.56
N VAL A 67 -0.13 -4.12 8.93
CA VAL A 67 -1.53 -4.03 9.38
C VAL A 67 -1.66 -4.52 10.82
N ALA A 68 -0.98 -5.63 11.18
CA ALA A 68 -1.01 -6.15 12.54
C ALA A 68 -0.45 -5.13 13.55
N GLU A 69 0.61 -4.42 13.19
CA GLU A 69 1.16 -3.35 14.05
C GLU A 69 0.19 -2.18 14.19
N CYS A 70 -0.44 -1.76 13.10
CA CYS A 70 -1.46 -0.72 13.15
C CYS A 70 -2.65 -1.15 14.02
N SER A 71 -3.03 -2.43 13.95
CA SER A 71 -4.15 -2.99 14.73
C SER A 71 -3.92 -2.92 16.24
N LYS A 72 -2.68 -2.89 16.68
CA LYS A 72 -2.35 -2.72 18.10
C LYS A 72 -2.72 -1.33 18.61
N ILE A 73 -2.77 -0.35 17.72
CA ILE A 73 -3.13 1.04 18.05
C ILE A 73 -4.64 1.23 17.86
N ASP A 74 -5.17 0.71 16.76
CA ASP A 74 -6.59 0.82 16.40
C ASP A 74 -7.04 -0.52 15.83
N ALA A 75 -7.82 -1.26 16.60
CA ALA A 75 -8.24 -2.63 16.25
C ALA A 75 -9.00 -2.70 14.91
N SER A 76 -9.62 -1.60 14.46
CA SER A 76 -10.36 -1.60 13.19
C SER A 76 -9.46 -1.86 11.98
N PHE A 77 -8.14 -1.66 12.09
CA PHE A 77 -7.19 -1.97 11.02
C PHE A 77 -7.22 -3.45 10.62
N ALA A 78 -7.70 -4.34 11.48
CA ALA A 78 -7.83 -5.75 11.13
C ALA A 78 -8.73 -5.98 9.91
N GLU A 79 -9.63 -5.04 9.62
CA GLU A 79 -10.48 -5.09 8.42
C GLU A 79 -9.68 -5.03 7.12
N LEU A 80 -8.44 -4.56 7.17
CA LEU A 80 -7.57 -4.42 5.99
C LEU A 80 -6.79 -5.70 5.68
N HIS A 81 -6.90 -6.72 6.52
CA HIS A 81 -6.06 -7.93 6.39
C HIS A 81 -6.17 -8.58 5.01
N ASP A 82 -7.38 -8.79 4.51
CA ASP A 82 -7.57 -9.49 3.23
C ASP A 82 -7.00 -8.71 2.05
N ASP A 83 -7.19 -7.39 2.02
CA ASP A 83 -6.61 -6.54 0.99
C ASP A 83 -5.08 -6.53 1.08
N ALA A 84 -4.54 -6.54 2.29
CA ALA A 84 -3.09 -6.58 2.50
C ALA A 84 -2.49 -7.89 1.98
N VAL A 85 -3.13 -9.01 2.27
CA VAL A 85 -2.69 -10.32 1.76
C VAL A 85 -2.76 -10.37 0.24
N THR A 86 -3.83 -9.84 -0.36
CA THR A 86 -3.97 -9.76 -1.80
C THR A 86 -2.80 -8.98 -2.43
N LEU A 87 -2.47 -7.82 -1.87
CA LEU A 87 -1.38 -6.98 -2.37
C LEU A 87 -0.01 -7.64 -2.21
N ASN A 88 0.22 -8.39 -1.12
CA ASN A 88 1.48 -9.11 -0.94
C ASN A 88 1.72 -10.10 -2.09
N ALA A 89 0.68 -10.75 -2.59
CA ALA A 89 0.80 -11.71 -3.69
C ALA A 89 1.34 -11.06 -4.97
N PHE A 90 1.15 -9.76 -5.14
CA PHE A 90 1.60 -9.03 -6.34
C PHE A 90 2.96 -8.37 -6.18
N TYR A 91 3.56 -8.40 -5.00
CA TYR A 91 4.80 -7.66 -4.75
C TYR A 91 6.04 -8.39 -5.28
N THR A 92 6.24 -9.63 -4.85
CA THR A 92 7.47 -10.39 -5.17
C THR A 92 7.64 -10.63 -6.67
N PRO A 93 6.63 -11.14 -7.40
CA PRO A 93 6.77 -11.32 -8.85
C PRO A 93 6.99 -10.02 -9.61
N ALA A 94 6.44 -8.89 -9.12
CA ALA A 94 6.66 -7.60 -9.74
C ALA A 94 8.11 -7.14 -9.64
N ARG A 95 8.85 -7.61 -8.61
CA ARG A 95 10.26 -7.28 -8.40
C ARG A 95 11.22 -8.26 -9.07
N TYR A 96 10.84 -9.52 -9.20
CA TYR A 96 11.71 -10.60 -9.67
C TYR A 96 11.06 -11.32 -10.86
N PRO A 97 11.12 -10.69 -12.05
CA PRO A 97 10.38 -11.19 -13.20
C PRO A 97 10.93 -12.49 -13.83
N ALA A 98 12.17 -12.88 -13.50
CA ALA A 98 12.87 -13.97 -14.17
C ALA A 98 12.16 -15.33 -14.06
N ASP A 99 11.54 -15.60 -12.90
CA ASP A 99 10.99 -16.91 -12.58
C ASP A 99 9.46 -16.96 -12.54
N MET A 100 8.79 -15.83 -12.84
CA MET A 100 7.35 -15.71 -12.67
C MET A 100 6.71 -15.10 -13.92
N PRO A 101 5.50 -15.54 -14.29
CA PRO A 101 4.76 -14.89 -15.37
C PRO A 101 4.37 -13.47 -14.98
N ASP A 102 4.20 -12.61 -15.98
CA ASP A 102 3.74 -11.26 -15.78
C ASP A 102 2.31 -11.24 -15.25
N PHE A 103 1.99 -10.21 -14.47
CA PHE A 103 0.62 -9.97 -14.04
C PHE A 103 -0.22 -9.46 -15.22
N THR A 104 -1.51 -9.77 -15.16
CA THR A 104 -2.48 -9.27 -16.14
C THR A 104 -2.99 -7.90 -15.73
N MET A 105 -3.63 -7.18 -16.67
CA MET A 105 -4.30 -5.92 -16.31
C MET A 105 -5.46 -6.16 -15.34
N LYS A 106 -6.07 -7.34 -15.36
CA LYS A 106 -7.09 -7.72 -14.37
C LYS A 106 -6.50 -7.77 -12.97
N ASP A 107 -5.31 -8.37 -12.84
CA ASP A 107 -4.58 -8.41 -11.57
C ASP A 107 -4.21 -6.99 -11.11
N ALA A 108 -3.73 -6.17 -12.02
CA ALA A 108 -3.33 -4.80 -11.74
C ALA A 108 -4.51 -3.96 -11.23
N LYS A 109 -5.67 -4.09 -11.85
CA LYS A 109 -6.88 -3.40 -11.40
C LYS A 109 -7.29 -3.83 -10.01
N LYS A 110 -7.20 -5.13 -9.72
CA LYS A 110 -7.46 -5.67 -8.38
C LYS A 110 -6.53 -5.06 -7.34
N ALA A 111 -5.23 -5.01 -7.65
CA ALA A 111 -4.23 -4.44 -6.75
C ALA A 111 -4.51 -2.95 -6.49
N CYS A 112 -4.79 -2.19 -7.53
CA CYS A 112 -5.06 -0.76 -7.40
C CYS A 112 -6.34 -0.50 -6.60
N GLU A 113 -7.40 -1.27 -6.82
CA GLU A 113 -8.64 -1.14 -6.06
C GLU A 113 -8.43 -1.45 -4.58
N ALA A 114 -7.65 -2.49 -4.26
CA ALA A 114 -7.30 -2.79 -2.87
C ALA A 114 -6.53 -1.64 -2.24
N ALA A 115 -5.58 -1.05 -2.98
CA ALA A 115 -4.81 0.09 -2.50
C ALA A 115 -5.70 1.32 -2.27
N GLN A 116 -6.65 1.57 -3.15
CA GLN A 116 -7.61 2.68 -3.00
C GLN A 116 -8.47 2.52 -1.74
N ARG A 117 -8.92 1.28 -1.46
CA ARG A 117 -9.70 1.02 -0.25
C ARG A 117 -8.88 1.28 1.01
N ILE A 118 -7.63 0.83 1.01
CA ILE A 118 -6.73 1.04 2.17
C ILE A 118 -6.40 2.51 2.34
N GLU A 119 -6.12 3.24 1.25
CA GLU A 119 -5.91 4.68 1.30
C GLU A 119 -7.07 5.39 2.00
N LYS A 120 -8.28 5.11 1.54
CA LYS A 120 -9.48 5.74 2.11
C LYS A 120 -9.63 5.44 3.59
N PHE A 121 -9.39 4.18 3.96
CA PHE A 121 -9.47 3.75 5.36
C PHE A 121 -8.43 4.48 6.22
N VAL A 122 -7.16 4.43 5.80
CA VAL A 122 -6.07 5.03 6.58
C VAL A 122 -6.27 6.54 6.73
N LEU A 123 -6.61 7.23 5.65
CA LEU A 123 -6.82 8.69 5.70
C LEU A 123 -7.98 9.07 6.61
N SER A 124 -8.95 8.20 6.83
CA SER A 124 -10.05 8.46 7.76
C SER A 124 -9.59 8.50 9.22
N LYS A 125 -8.37 8.08 9.50
CA LYS A 125 -7.81 8.03 10.85
C LYS A 125 -6.99 9.28 11.24
N PHE A 126 -6.92 10.24 10.35
CA PHE A 126 -6.19 11.50 10.56
C PHE A 126 -7.13 12.72 10.79
#